data_57e8d9586822b00f77e0ffe3a33efa51
#
_entry.id   57e8d9586822b00f77e0ffe3a33efa51
#
_cell.length_a   1.000
_cell.length_b   1.000
_cell.length_c   1.000
_cell.angle_alpha   90.00
_cell.angle_beta   90.00
_cell.angle_gamma   90.00
#
_symmetry.space_group_name_H-M   'P 1'
#
loop_
_entity.id
_entity.type
_entity.pdbx_description
1 polymer ?
#
loop_
_entity_poly.entity_id
_entity_poly.type
_entity_poly.pdbx_seq_one_letter_code
_entity_poly.pdbx_strand_id
1 'polypeptide(L)'
;MNSKPNNAHLYLDFLSGLALFDSIQGQEIESILSLIKEKNYRKGEMFSIDLDSRPRLYITYDGQFKLTKVNERGDEMILRVVNKGEVISPMHFSHYYDVSAEFVKDTTLFYLSEDKVNDLIKSNP
;
A
#
# COMPACT_ATOMS: atom_id res chain seq x y z
N MET A 1 -3.46 -12.21 18.62
CA MET A 1 -3.82 -13.30 17.73
C MET A 1 -3.53 -12.97 16.28
N ASN A 2 -2.88 -13.85 15.62
CA ASN A 2 -2.48 -13.60 14.24
C ASN A 2 -3.44 -14.30 13.28
N SER A 3 -4.10 -13.53 12.43
CA SER A 3 -5.07 -14.07 11.47
C SER A 3 -4.46 -14.45 10.14
N LYS A 4 -3.18 -14.11 9.91
CA LYS A 4 -2.55 -14.35 8.62
C LYS A 4 -2.49 -15.80 8.17
N PRO A 5 -2.22 -16.77 9.06
CA PRO A 5 -2.08 -18.16 8.59
C PRO A 5 -3.27 -18.68 7.80
N ASN A 6 -4.48 -18.22 8.11
CA ASN A 6 -5.67 -18.71 7.43
C ASN A 6 -5.78 -18.18 5.99
N ASN A 7 -5.10 -17.08 5.68
CA ASN A 7 -5.21 -16.43 4.39
C ASN A 7 -3.89 -16.39 3.64
N ALA A 8 -2.86 -17.03 4.18
CA ALA A 8 -1.51 -16.88 3.65
C ALA A 8 -1.42 -17.24 2.17
N HIS A 9 -2.07 -18.33 1.75
CA HIS A 9 -2.00 -18.76 0.36
C HIS A 9 -2.72 -17.79 -0.57
N LEU A 10 -3.80 -17.17 -0.13
CA LEU A 10 -4.51 -16.17 -0.91
C LEU A 10 -3.65 -14.92 -1.09
N TYR A 11 -2.98 -14.53 -0.02
CA TYR A 11 -2.11 -13.36 -0.07
C TYR A 11 -0.90 -13.62 -0.95
N LEU A 12 -0.33 -14.82 -0.89
CA LEU A 12 0.78 -15.18 -1.75
C LEU A 12 0.39 -15.13 -3.22
N ASP A 13 -0.77 -15.68 -3.56
CA ASP A 13 -1.25 -15.63 -4.94
C ASP A 13 -1.44 -14.20 -5.40
N PHE A 14 -2.04 -13.37 -4.56
CA PHE A 14 -2.26 -11.98 -4.88
C PHE A 14 -0.93 -11.25 -5.12
N LEU A 15 0.02 -11.42 -4.20
CA LEU A 15 1.30 -10.73 -4.30
C LEU A 15 2.09 -11.19 -5.52
N SER A 16 2.04 -12.48 -5.80
CA SER A 16 2.75 -13.04 -6.96
C SER A 16 2.25 -12.49 -8.28
N GLY A 17 0.99 -12.04 -8.30
CA GLY A 17 0.40 -11.46 -9.49
C GLY A 17 0.71 -9.99 -9.69
N LEU A 18 1.35 -9.34 -8.74
CA LEU A 18 1.66 -7.92 -8.85
C LEU A 18 2.92 -7.71 -9.68
N ALA A 19 2.86 -6.76 -10.62
CA ALA A 19 4.01 -6.45 -11.47
C ALA A 19 5.23 -6.04 -10.65
N LEU A 20 5.01 -5.42 -9.51
CA LEU A 20 6.08 -5.00 -8.62
C LEU A 20 6.99 -6.17 -8.23
N PHE A 21 6.45 -7.39 -8.15
CA PHE A 21 7.17 -8.57 -7.68
C PHE A 21 7.48 -9.56 -8.79
N ASP A 22 7.40 -9.13 -10.04
CA ASP A 22 7.63 -10.04 -11.17
C ASP A 22 9.00 -10.70 -11.14
N SER A 23 10.01 -10.00 -10.66
CA SER A 23 11.38 -10.51 -10.63
C SER A 23 11.69 -11.31 -9.35
N ILE A 24 10.70 -11.48 -8.47
CA ILE A 24 10.91 -12.09 -7.16
C ILE A 24 10.41 -13.51 -7.18
N GLN A 25 11.24 -14.43 -6.69
CA GLN A 25 10.91 -15.85 -6.64
C GLN A 25 10.06 -16.19 -5.42
N GLY A 26 9.50 -17.39 -5.40
CA GLY A 26 8.56 -17.79 -4.39
C GLY A 26 9.02 -17.60 -2.94
N GLN A 27 10.29 -17.91 -2.66
CA GLN A 27 10.80 -17.75 -1.31
C GLN A 27 10.86 -16.30 -0.88
N GLU A 28 11.23 -15.41 -1.79
CA GLU A 28 11.26 -13.99 -1.50
C GLU A 28 9.87 -13.42 -1.33
N ILE A 29 8.89 -13.95 -2.08
CA ILE A 29 7.50 -13.53 -1.88
C ILE A 29 7.05 -13.92 -0.48
N GLU A 30 7.42 -15.10 0.00
CA GLU A 30 7.10 -15.51 1.37
C GLU A 30 7.76 -14.59 2.39
N SER A 31 8.98 -14.15 2.12
CA SER A 31 9.65 -13.19 2.98
C SER A 31 8.90 -11.87 3.03
N ILE A 32 8.40 -11.41 1.88
CA ILE A 32 7.61 -10.18 1.82
C ILE A 32 6.32 -10.37 2.62
N LEU A 33 5.68 -11.52 2.48
CA LEU A 33 4.47 -11.80 3.24
C LEU A 33 4.69 -11.67 4.74
N SER A 34 5.86 -12.09 5.22
CA SER A 34 6.18 -11.98 6.64
C SER A 34 6.41 -10.54 7.10
N LEU A 35 6.70 -9.63 6.18
CA LEU A 35 6.93 -8.22 6.48
C LEU A 35 5.66 -7.38 6.40
N ILE A 36 4.63 -7.91 5.76
CA ILE A 36 3.41 -7.16 5.51
C ILE A 36 2.60 -6.99 6.79
N LYS A 37 2.07 -5.79 6.94
CA LYS A 37 1.07 -5.50 7.96
C LYS A 37 -0.23 -5.19 7.25
N GLU A 38 -1.31 -5.69 7.81
CA GLU A 38 -2.64 -5.52 7.26
C GLU A 38 -3.38 -4.46 8.06
N LYS A 39 -4.09 -3.60 7.37
CA LYS A 39 -4.95 -2.63 8.03
C LYS A 39 -6.26 -2.52 7.27
N ASN A 40 -7.35 -2.51 8.01
CA ASN A 40 -8.69 -2.43 7.45
C ASN A 40 -9.30 -1.08 7.74
N TYR A 41 -9.93 -0.50 6.72
CA TYR A 41 -10.59 0.79 6.82
C TYR A 41 -12.03 0.64 6.36
N ARG A 42 -12.90 1.41 6.95
CA ARG A 42 -14.30 1.45 6.56
C ARG A 42 -14.55 2.61 5.61
N LYS A 43 -15.54 2.44 4.76
CA LYS A 43 -16.00 3.52 3.90
C LYS A 43 -16.17 4.81 4.70
N GLY A 44 -15.63 5.90 4.20
CA GLY A 44 -15.71 7.21 4.83
C GLY A 44 -14.56 7.56 5.76
N GLU A 45 -13.75 6.56 6.14
CA GLU A 45 -12.58 6.85 6.96
C GLU A 45 -11.50 7.54 6.13
N MET A 46 -10.64 8.27 6.81
CA MET A 46 -9.53 8.99 6.20
C MET A 46 -8.28 8.81 7.03
N PHE A 47 -7.12 8.83 6.37
CA PHE A 47 -5.88 8.99 7.09
C PHE A 47 -4.92 9.86 6.28
N SER A 48 -4.05 10.56 6.97
CA SER A 48 -3.02 11.39 6.33
C SER A 48 -1.81 10.54 5.99
N ILE A 49 -1.30 10.73 4.79
CA ILE A 49 -0.06 10.08 4.40
C ILE A 49 1.08 10.99 4.87
N ASP A 50 1.78 10.53 5.88
CA ASP A 50 2.83 11.32 6.52
C ASP A 50 4.14 11.15 5.77
N LEU A 51 4.55 12.20 5.09
CA LEU A 51 5.78 12.17 4.31
C LEU A 51 7.04 12.23 5.18
N ASP A 52 6.88 12.58 6.44
CA ASP A 52 8.01 12.61 7.37
C ASP A 52 8.26 11.26 8.01
N SER A 53 7.34 10.32 7.87
CA SER A 53 7.54 9.00 8.41
C SER A 53 8.39 8.15 7.47
N ARG A 54 8.72 6.96 7.92
CA ARG A 54 9.53 6.04 7.10
C ARG A 54 8.78 5.69 5.82
N PRO A 55 9.50 5.60 4.70
CA PRO A 55 8.87 5.21 3.44
C PRO A 55 8.18 3.86 3.55
N ARG A 56 6.95 3.80 3.08
CA ARG A 56 6.14 2.58 3.07
C ARG A 56 5.52 2.39 1.71
N LEU A 57 5.37 1.13 1.35
CA LEU A 57 4.55 0.77 0.20
C LEU A 57 3.17 0.41 0.73
N TYR A 58 2.15 0.87 0.03
CA TYR A 58 0.78 0.50 0.30
C TYR A 58 0.25 -0.29 -0.88
N ILE A 59 -0.26 -1.48 -0.61
CA ILE A 59 -0.79 -2.38 -1.61
C ILE A 59 -2.28 -2.54 -1.32
N THR A 60 -3.11 -2.24 -2.30
CA THR A 60 -4.56 -2.34 -2.13
C THR A 60 -4.98 -3.78 -2.37
N TYR A 61 -5.18 -4.52 -1.31
CA TYR A 61 -5.63 -5.91 -1.42
C TYR A 61 -7.09 -5.97 -1.87
N ASP A 62 -7.93 -5.09 -1.32
CA ASP A 62 -9.34 -5.04 -1.68
C ASP A 62 -9.86 -3.64 -1.35
N GLY A 63 -10.81 -3.15 -2.16
CA GLY A 63 -11.45 -1.88 -1.90
C GLY A 63 -11.02 -0.78 -2.86
N GLN A 64 -11.26 0.45 -2.45
CA GLN A 64 -10.96 1.62 -3.27
C GLN A 64 -10.85 2.84 -2.38
N PHE A 65 -9.87 3.69 -2.68
CA PHE A 65 -9.75 4.95 -1.98
C PHE A 65 -9.21 6.02 -2.93
N LYS A 66 -9.40 7.27 -2.54
CA LYS A 66 -8.86 8.38 -3.32
C LYS A 66 -7.80 9.11 -2.51
N LEU A 67 -6.76 9.53 -3.20
CA LEU A 67 -5.73 10.38 -2.64
C LEU A 67 -6.12 11.82 -2.93
N THR A 68 -6.16 12.63 -1.91
CA THR A 68 -6.63 13.99 -2.03
C THR A 68 -5.67 14.96 -1.37
N LYS A 69 -5.78 16.19 -1.80
CA LYS A 69 -5.05 17.31 -1.22
C LYS A 69 -5.99 18.49 -1.15
N VAL A 70 -5.86 19.30 -0.11
CA VAL A 70 -6.64 20.54 0.03
C VAL A 70 -5.73 21.67 -0.43
N ASN A 71 -6.22 22.52 -1.34
CA ASN A 71 -5.46 23.65 -1.82
C ASN A 71 -5.59 24.85 -0.87
N GLU A 72 -4.97 25.96 -1.21
CA GLU A 72 -4.93 27.14 -0.36
C GLU A 72 -6.31 27.73 -0.10
N ARG A 73 -7.26 27.50 -1.01
CA ARG A 73 -8.64 27.98 -0.87
C ARG A 73 -9.50 27.05 -0.03
N GLY A 74 -8.97 25.89 0.36
CA GLY A 74 -9.75 24.90 1.06
C GLY A 74 -10.49 23.92 0.15
N ASP A 75 -10.26 24.00 -1.16
CA ASP A 75 -10.89 23.07 -2.10
C ASP A 75 -10.13 21.77 -2.14
N GLU A 76 -10.88 20.67 -2.16
CA GLU A 76 -10.30 19.34 -2.27
C GLU A 76 -9.91 19.06 -3.72
N MET A 77 -8.71 18.56 -3.90
CA MET A 77 -8.21 18.11 -5.19
C MET A 77 -7.97 16.60 -5.13
N ILE A 78 -8.53 15.87 -6.06
CA ILE A 78 -8.27 14.44 -6.16
C ILE A 78 -7.00 14.25 -7.00
N LEU A 79 -5.98 13.68 -6.37
CA LEU A 79 -4.72 13.41 -7.06
C LEU A 79 -4.79 12.09 -7.82
N ARG A 80 -5.48 11.09 -7.25
CA ARG A 80 -5.54 9.77 -7.84
C ARG A 80 -6.62 8.95 -7.16
N VAL A 81 -7.26 8.08 -7.91
CA VAL A 81 -8.13 7.03 -7.36
C VAL A 81 -7.35 5.73 -7.40
N VAL A 82 -7.31 5.04 -6.27
CA VAL A 82 -6.52 3.81 -6.12
C VAL A 82 -7.49 2.65 -5.98
N ASN A 83 -7.29 1.64 -6.79
CA ASN A 83 -8.17 0.49 -6.88
C ASN A 83 -7.47 -0.78 -6.43
N LYS A 84 -8.27 -1.84 -6.24
CA LYS A 84 -7.75 -3.17 -5.91
C LYS A 84 -6.60 -3.54 -6.85
N GLY A 85 -5.53 -4.05 -6.27
CA GLY A 85 -4.34 -4.48 -7.00
C GLY A 85 -3.31 -3.40 -7.24
N GLU A 86 -3.66 -2.15 -6.95
CA GLU A 86 -2.72 -1.06 -7.19
C GLU A 86 -1.83 -0.83 -5.99
N VAL A 87 -0.61 -0.39 -6.28
CA VAL A 87 0.42 -0.14 -5.28
C VAL A 87 0.76 1.33 -5.33
N ILE A 88 0.86 1.95 -4.16
CA ILE A 88 1.33 3.32 -4.08
C ILE A 88 2.51 3.42 -3.13
N SER A 89 3.39 4.37 -3.43
CA SER A 89 4.48 4.75 -2.55
C SER A 89 4.33 6.24 -2.27
N PRO A 90 4.42 6.65 -1.00
CA PRO A 90 4.39 8.08 -0.68
C PRO A 90 5.48 8.86 -1.39
N MET A 91 6.58 8.22 -1.79
CA MET A 91 7.63 8.89 -2.54
C MET A 91 7.16 9.42 -3.87
N HIS A 92 6.12 8.83 -4.46
CA HIS A 92 5.53 9.34 -5.69
C HIS A 92 4.88 10.71 -5.51
N PHE A 93 4.59 11.06 -4.26
CA PHE A 93 3.90 12.30 -3.94
C PHE A 93 4.75 13.20 -3.05
N SER A 94 6.08 13.04 -3.12
CA SER A 94 6.99 13.73 -2.20
C SER A 94 6.95 15.26 -2.34
N HIS A 95 6.49 15.78 -3.46
CA HIS A 95 6.36 17.22 -3.67
C HIS A 95 4.99 17.75 -3.26
N TYR A 96 4.11 16.89 -2.76
CA TYR A 96 2.83 17.32 -2.20
C TYR A 96 2.88 17.18 -0.69
N TYR A 97 2.27 18.12 0.00
CA TYR A 97 2.09 18.08 1.43
C TYR A 97 0.62 17.82 1.73
N ASP A 98 0.35 17.23 2.89
CA ASP A 98 -1.01 17.03 3.37
C ASP A 98 -1.86 16.17 2.45
N VAL A 99 -1.24 15.13 1.88
CA VAL A 99 -1.98 14.17 1.10
C VAL A 99 -2.73 13.24 2.05
N SER A 100 -4.00 13.05 1.77
CA SER A 100 -4.86 12.16 2.57
C SER A 100 -5.44 11.07 1.70
N ALA A 101 -5.68 9.92 2.32
CA ALA A 101 -6.44 8.84 1.69
C ALA A 101 -7.84 8.85 2.28
N GLU A 102 -8.83 8.88 1.40
CA GLU A 102 -10.24 8.80 1.80
C GLU A 102 -10.84 7.56 1.20
N PHE A 103 -11.38 6.68 2.05
CA PHE A 103 -11.86 5.38 1.60
C PHE A 103 -13.30 5.48 1.12
N VAL A 104 -13.50 5.14 -0.15
CA VAL A 104 -14.83 5.20 -0.77
C VAL A 104 -15.57 3.90 -0.64
N LYS A 105 -14.89 2.85 -0.18
CA LYS A 105 -15.44 1.53 0.14
C LYS A 105 -14.67 1.00 1.35
N ASP A 106 -15.22 -0.04 1.98
CA ASP A 106 -14.43 -0.80 2.95
C ASP A 106 -13.19 -1.34 2.24
N THR A 107 -12.03 -1.12 2.81
CA THR A 107 -10.76 -1.36 2.14
C THR A 107 -9.79 -2.07 3.05
N THR A 108 -9.07 -3.03 2.49
CA THR A 108 -7.96 -3.68 3.17
C THR A 108 -6.67 -3.27 2.47
N LEU A 109 -5.78 -2.65 3.22
CA LEU A 109 -4.45 -2.29 2.74
C LEU A 109 -3.41 -3.17 3.38
N PHE A 110 -2.43 -3.55 2.59
CA PHE A 110 -1.18 -4.08 3.10
C PHE A 110 -0.16 -2.96 3.05
N TYR A 111 0.67 -2.87 4.09
CA TYR A 111 1.77 -1.93 4.03
C TYR A 111 3.03 -2.57 4.57
N LEU A 112 4.17 -2.10 4.08
CA LEU A 112 5.46 -2.61 4.47
C LEU A 112 6.53 -1.56 4.20
N SER A 113 7.70 -1.73 4.84
CA SER A 113 8.81 -0.80 4.65
C SER A 113 9.31 -0.90 3.21
N GLU A 114 9.37 0.24 2.55
CA GLU A 114 9.89 0.31 1.18
C GLU A 114 11.36 -0.08 1.15
N ASP A 115 12.12 0.29 2.16
CA ASP A 115 13.54 -0.05 2.23
C ASP A 115 13.75 -1.56 2.27
N LYS A 116 12.92 -2.26 3.03
CA LYS A 116 13.04 -3.72 3.13
C LYS A 116 12.69 -4.39 1.81
N VAL A 117 11.70 -3.88 1.10
CA VAL A 117 11.36 -4.40 -0.22
C VAL A 117 12.50 -4.17 -1.20
N ASN A 118 13.07 -2.98 -1.18
CA ASN A 118 14.19 -2.67 -2.07
C ASN A 118 15.39 -3.56 -1.78
N ASP A 119 15.66 -3.84 -0.52
CA ASP A 119 16.75 -4.73 -0.15
C ASP A 119 16.53 -6.13 -0.72
N LEU A 120 15.31 -6.64 -0.64
CA LEU A 120 14.99 -7.94 -1.21
C LEU A 120 15.16 -7.96 -2.73
N ILE A 121 14.70 -6.90 -3.39
CA ILE A 121 14.83 -6.81 -4.85
C ILE A 121 16.29 -6.76 -5.27
N LYS A 122 17.11 -6.00 -4.55
CA LYS A 122 18.53 -5.88 -4.86
C LYS A 122 19.30 -7.18 -4.64
N SER A 123 18.88 -7.96 -3.64
CA SER A 123 19.56 -9.22 -3.33
C SER A 123 19.17 -10.35 -4.26
N ASN A 124 18.22 -10.10 -5.14
CA ASN A 124 17.71 -11.09 -6.09
C ASN A 124 18.02 -10.62 -7.51
N PRO A 125 19.25 -10.85 -8.00
CA PRO A 125 19.67 -10.37 -9.31
C PRO A 125 18.92 -11.03 -10.48
#